data_a5d92e39942c06fd79bd01bb987d39db
#
_entry.id   a5d92e39942c06fd79bd01bb987d39db
#
_cell.length_a   1.000
_cell.length_b   1.000
_cell.length_c   1.000
_cell.angle_alpha   90.00
_cell.angle_beta   90.00
_cell.angle_gamma   90.00
#
_symmetry.space_group_name_H-M   'P 1'
#
loop_
_entity.id
_entity.type
_entity.pdbx_description
1 polymer ?
#
loop_
_entity_poly.entity_id
_entity_poly.type
_entity_poly.pdbx_seq_one_letter_code
_entity_poly.pdbx_strand_id
1 'polypeptide(L)'
;HPAATGVVVVALPEELAVSEAIEATAALRAQGLPVAATVLNAVRTPRFSPADRPALEAAAANGAGPVHEAVRASLEHLEHELSDAAYRSRLAAETGVPVVDLPEVVTRRFALTAVGVLADAIAPAIGAEGAAR
;
A
#
# COMPACT_ATOMS: atom_id res chain seq x y z
N HIS A 1 -2.99 -22.21 -18.85
CA HIS A 1 -1.93 -22.07 -19.88
C HIS A 1 -0.92 -21.04 -19.37
N PRO A 2 0.38 -21.34 -19.25
CA PRO A 2 1.36 -20.44 -18.62
C PRO A 2 1.40 -19.04 -19.27
N ALA A 3 1.11 -18.92 -20.56
CA ALA A 3 1.08 -17.65 -21.27
C ALA A 3 -0.21 -16.82 -21.05
N ALA A 4 -1.20 -17.36 -20.34
CA ALA A 4 -2.50 -16.72 -20.11
C ALA A 4 -2.87 -16.61 -18.62
N THR A 5 -1.95 -17.02 -17.73
CA THR A 5 -2.21 -17.04 -16.29
C THR A 5 -1.04 -16.40 -15.55
N GLY A 6 -1.33 -15.40 -14.72
CA GLY A 6 -0.36 -14.79 -13.82
C GLY A 6 -0.85 -14.86 -12.38
N VAL A 7 0.07 -15.00 -11.44
CA VAL A 7 -0.21 -14.90 -10.01
C VAL A 7 -0.04 -13.46 -9.57
N VAL A 8 -0.97 -12.97 -8.77
CA VAL A 8 -0.85 -11.70 -8.06
C VAL A 8 -0.72 -12.00 -6.56
N VAL A 9 0.34 -11.52 -5.95
CA VAL A 9 0.55 -11.66 -4.50
C VAL A 9 0.05 -10.41 -3.81
N VAL A 10 -0.77 -10.57 -2.78
CA VAL A 10 -1.37 -9.45 -2.03
C VAL A 10 -0.82 -9.44 -0.60
N ALA A 11 -0.36 -8.28 -0.14
CA ALA A 11 0.11 -8.06 1.22
C ALA A 11 -0.53 -6.83 1.84
N LEU A 12 -0.62 -6.79 3.16
CA LEU A 12 -0.86 -5.56 3.93
C LEU A 12 0.47 -4.82 4.13
N PRO A 13 0.44 -3.48 4.38
CA PRO A 13 1.64 -2.70 4.68
C PRO A 13 2.12 -2.95 6.13
N GLU A 14 2.54 -4.18 6.39
CA GLU A 14 3.00 -4.68 7.68
C GLU A 14 4.25 -5.53 7.48
N GLU A 15 5.18 -5.49 8.43
CA GLU A 15 6.50 -6.13 8.33
C GLU A 15 6.40 -7.62 7.97
N LEU A 16 5.54 -8.37 8.69
CA LEU A 16 5.40 -9.81 8.47
C LEU A 16 4.75 -10.09 7.11
N ALA A 17 3.66 -9.41 6.78
CA ALA A 17 2.93 -9.62 5.54
C ALA A 17 3.80 -9.31 4.30
N VAL A 18 4.60 -8.26 4.38
CA VAL A 18 5.55 -7.89 3.31
C VAL A 18 6.65 -8.93 3.17
N SER A 19 7.22 -9.42 4.28
CA SER A 19 8.25 -10.47 4.27
C SER A 19 7.70 -11.76 3.67
N GLU A 20 6.51 -12.20 4.09
CA GLU A 20 5.83 -13.38 3.53
C GLU A 20 5.51 -13.23 2.04
N ALA A 21 5.11 -12.04 1.59
CA ALA A 21 4.85 -11.80 0.17
C ALA A 21 6.12 -11.89 -0.69
N ILE A 22 7.26 -11.43 -0.18
CA ILE A 22 8.56 -11.56 -0.84
C ILE A 22 8.95 -13.03 -0.95
N GLU A 23 8.86 -13.78 0.16
CA GLU A 23 9.16 -15.23 0.18
C GLU A 23 8.22 -16.01 -0.73
N ALA A 24 6.92 -15.72 -0.69
CA ALA A 24 5.93 -16.35 -1.56
C ALA A 24 6.22 -16.08 -3.04
N THR A 25 6.59 -14.85 -3.38
CA THR A 25 6.97 -14.48 -4.76
C THR A 25 8.18 -15.29 -5.23
N ALA A 26 9.20 -15.43 -4.40
CA ALA A 26 10.37 -16.23 -4.70
C ALA A 26 10.03 -17.73 -4.86
N ALA A 27 9.21 -18.29 -3.97
CA ALA A 27 8.78 -19.68 -4.01
C ALA A 27 7.93 -20.01 -5.26
N LEU A 28 7.01 -19.12 -5.63
CA LEU A 28 6.19 -19.26 -6.84
C LEU A 28 7.06 -19.28 -8.10
N ARG A 29 8.01 -18.37 -8.19
CA ARG A 29 8.96 -18.32 -9.32
C ARG A 29 9.84 -19.57 -9.41
N ALA A 30 10.29 -20.08 -8.27
CA ALA A 30 11.07 -21.32 -8.22
C ALA A 30 10.28 -22.54 -8.74
N GLN A 31 8.94 -22.49 -8.65
CA GLN A 31 8.03 -23.48 -9.23
C GLN A 31 7.64 -23.21 -10.69
N GLY A 32 8.21 -22.17 -11.31
CA GLY A 32 7.90 -21.79 -12.70
C GLY A 32 6.57 -21.07 -12.88
N LEU A 33 5.96 -20.58 -11.79
CA LEU A 33 4.72 -19.82 -11.84
C LEU A 33 5.03 -18.33 -12.08
N PRO A 34 4.42 -17.69 -13.11
CA PRO A 34 4.66 -16.29 -13.37
C PRO A 34 3.95 -15.42 -12.33
N VAL A 35 4.69 -14.61 -11.59
CA VAL A 35 4.14 -13.57 -10.73
C VAL A 35 4.08 -12.27 -11.53
N ALA A 36 2.86 -11.81 -11.82
CA ALA A 36 2.60 -10.64 -12.66
C ALA A 36 2.77 -9.33 -11.90
N ALA A 37 2.32 -9.29 -10.65
CA ALA A 37 2.39 -8.11 -9.80
C ALA A 37 2.32 -8.48 -8.32
N THR A 38 2.72 -7.54 -7.46
CA THR A 38 2.34 -7.54 -6.05
C THR A 38 1.36 -6.40 -5.78
N VAL A 39 0.42 -6.62 -4.88
CA VAL A 39 -0.55 -5.61 -4.44
C VAL A 39 -0.29 -5.30 -2.98
N LEU A 40 -0.04 -4.05 -2.68
CA LEU A 40 -0.02 -3.55 -1.30
C LEU A 40 -1.42 -3.03 -0.97
N ASN A 41 -2.16 -3.77 -0.16
CA ASN A 41 -3.56 -3.51 0.13
C ASN A 41 -3.72 -2.69 1.43
N ALA A 42 -4.73 -1.85 1.47
CA ALA A 42 -5.04 -0.95 2.58
C ALA A 42 -3.93 0.08 2.87
N VAL A 43 -3.31 0.59 1.81
CA VAL A 43 -2.33 1.69 1.90
C VAL A 43 -3.06 2.96 2.33
N ARG A 44 -2.53 3.64 3.32
CA ARG A 44 -3.12 4.90 3.83
C ARG A 44 -3.02 6.00 2.79
N THR A 45 -4.11 6.73 2.62
CA THR A 45 -4.09 7.92 1.77
C THR A 45 -3.28 9.01 2.46
N PRO A 46 -2.21 9.54 1.82
CA PRO A 46 -1.39 10.59 2.40
C PRO A 46 -2.22 11.83 2.76
N ARG A 47 -2.09 12.28 4.00
CA ARG A 47 -2.74 13.49 4.52
C ARG A 47 -1.73 14.57 4.90
N PHE A 48 -0.50 14.16 5.16
CA PHE A 48 0.58 15.02 5.56
C PHE A 48 1.80 14.75 4.69
N SER A 49 2.67 15.74 4.61
CA SER A 49 4.00 15.57 4.02
C SER A 49 5.05 15.38 5.13
N PRO A 50 6.20 14.77 4.84
CA PRO A 50 7.30 14.70 5.80
C PRO A 50 7.74 16.09 6.31
N ALA A 51 7.54 17.15 5.52
CA ALA A 51 7.85 18.52 5.89
C ALA A 51 6.92 19.10 6.97
N ASP A 52 5.73 18.50 7.17
CA ASP A 52 4.78 18.93 8.19
C ASP A 52 5.15 18.43 9.60
N ARG A 53 6.03 17.42 9.69
CA ARG A 53 6.44 16.81 10.97
C ARG A 53 6.87 17.83 12.03
N PRO A 54 7.80 18.79 11.77
CA PRO A 54 8.23 19.74 12.80
C PRO A 54 7.09 20.61 13.33
N ALA A 55 6.14 21.00 12.48
CA ALA A 55 4.99 21.77 12.87
C ALA A 55 4.02 20.98 13.75
N LEU A 56 3.78 19.69 13.41
CA LEU A 56 2.97 18.79 14.21
C LEU A 56 3.62 18.51 15.58
N GLU A 57 4.92 18.26 15.63
CA GLU A 57 5.66 18.03 16.88
C GLU A 57 5.63 19.26 17.78
N ALA A 58 5.82 20.48 17.23
CA ALA A 58 5.70 21.71 17.99
C ALA A 58 4.28 21.92 18.54
N ALA A 59 3.26 21.61 17.75
CA ALA A 59 1.87 21.70 18.19
C ALA A 59 1.54 20.65 19.25
N ALA A 60 2.09 19.44 19.17
CA ALA A 60 1.94 18.41 20.18
C ALA A 60 2.61 18.78 21.50
N ALA A 61 3.79 19.41 21.46
CA ALA A 61 4.52 19.84 22.66
C ALA A 61 3.80 20.93 23.45
N ASN A 62 3.06 21.81 22.76
CA ASN A 62 2.40 23.00 23.34
C ASN A 62 0.88 22.83 23.49
N GLY A 63 0.31 21.72 23.03
CA GLY A 63 -1.13 21.48 23.01
C GLY A 63 -1.66 20.87 24.32
N ALA A 64 -2.97 21.03 24.52
CA ALA A 64 -3.71 20.37 25.60
C ALA A 64 -5.12 19.99 25.11
N GLY A 65 -5.73 19.00 25.78
CA GLY A 65 -7.09 18.57 25.49
C GLY A 65 -7.27 17.96 24.09
N PRO A 66 -8.48 18.07 23.49
CA PRO A 66 -8.80 17.40 22.22
C PRO A 66 -7.91 17.78 21.04
N VAL A 67 -7.39 19.02 21.03
CA VAL A 67 -6.46 19.47 19.99
C VAL A 67 -5.14 18.72 20.07
N HIS A 68 -4.61 18.53 21.28
CA HIS A 68 -3.39 17.75 21.49
C HIS A 68 -3.55 16.31 21.02
N GLU A 69 -4.69 15.68 21.36
CA GLU A 69 -4.97 14.31 20.90
C GLU A 69 -5.07 14.22 19.37
N ALA A 70 -5.73 15.19 18.73
CA ALA A 70 -5.82 15.25 17.27
C ALA A 70 -4.44 15.40 16.59
N VAL A 71 -3.57 16.23 17.15
CA VAL A 71 -2.20 16.43 16.64
C VAL A 71 -1.36 15.15 16.82
N ARG A 72 -1.49 14.47 17.96
CA ARG A 72 -0.82 13.17 18.17
C ARG A 72 -1.28 12.12 17.17
N ALA A 73 -2.59 12.00 16.95
CA ALA A 73 -3.13 11.10 15.94
C ALA A 73 -2.64 11.45 14.53
N SER A 74 -2.42 12.74 14.24
CA SER A 74 -1.85 13.19 12.96
C SER A 74 -0.39 12.77 12.81
N LEU A 75 0.41 12.83 13.88
CA LEU A 75 1.79 12.33 13.88
C LEU A 75 1.85 10.82 13.68
N GLU A 76 1.02 10.06 14.39
CA GLU A 76 0.91 8.60 14.23
C GLU A 76 0.49 8.24 12.78
N HIS A 77 -0.43 9.01 12.21
CA HIS A 77 -0.84 8.81 10.83
C HIS A 77 0.31 9.05 9.84
N LEU A 78 1.07 10.13 10.02
CA LEU A 78 2.24 10.42 9.21
C LEU A 78 3.31 9.32 9.32
N GLU A 79 3.54 8.76 10.50
CA GLU A 79 4.48 7.65 10.68
C GLU A 79 4.03 6.39 9.93
N HIS A 80 2.74 6.10 9.96
CA HIS A 80 2.18 4.99 9.19
C HIS A 80 2.28 5.21 7.67
N GLU A 81 2.04 6.43 7.18
CA GLU A 81 2.22 6.76 5.76
C GLU A 81 3.67 6.52 5.29
N LEU A 82 4.64 6.92 6.12
CA LEU A 82 6.06 6.71 5.83
C LEU A 82 6.43 5.22 5.84
N SER A 83 5.84 4.46 6.76
CA SER A 83 6.02 3.00 6.81
C SER A 83 5.42 2.32 5.58
N ASP A 84 4.21 2.71 5.16
CA ASP A 84 3.58 2.17 3.94
C ASP A 84 4.46 2.42 2.72
N ALA A 85 5.04 3.62 2.59
CA ALA A 85 5.96 3.96 1.51
C ALA A 85 7.26 3.13 1.55
N ALA A 86 7.79 2.86 2.74
CA ALA A 86 8.96 2.00 2.92
C ALA A 86 8.66 0.55 2.54
N TYR A 87 7.52 -0.01 2.96
CA TYR A 87 7.10 -1.36 2.59
C TYR A 87 6.87 -1.50 1.09
N ARG A 88 6.25 -0.50 0.46
CA ARG A 88 6.10 -0.46 -1.00
C ARG A 88 7.46 -0.53 -1.70
N SER A 89 8.41 0.29 -1.25
CA SER A 89 9.76 0.34 -1.83
C SER A 89 10.49 -1.00 -1.66
N ARG A 90 10.36 -1.63 -0.51
CA ARG A 90 10.94 -2.94 -0.21
C ARG A 90 10.33 -4.03 -1.10
N LEU A 91 8.99 -4.09 -1.22
CA LEU A 91 8.33 -5.03 -2.14
C LEU A 91 8.83 -4.87 -3.56
N ALA A 92 8.89 -3.64 -4.08
CA ALA A 92 9.37 -3.39 -5.44
C ALA A 92 10.82 -3.85 -5.65
N ALA A 93 11.71 -3.54 -4.70
CA ALA A 93 13.12 -3.88 -4.78
C ALA A 93 13.38 -5.38 -4.69
N GLU A 94 12.71 -6.09 -3.76
CA GLU A 94 13.00 -7.49 -3.48
C GLU A 94 12.21 -8.45 -4.37
N THR A 95 11.02 -8.06 -4.85
CA THR A 95 10.25 -8.91 -5.77
C THR A 95 10.59 -8.66 -7.24
N GLY A 96 10.98 -7.44 -7.62
CA GLY A 96 11.26 -7.07 -9.01
C GLY A 96 10.05 -7.15 -9.94
N VAL A 97 8.82 -7.14 -9.39
CA VAL A 97 7.56 -7.02 -10.15
C VAL A 97 6.88 -5.68 -9.85
N PRO A 98 5.95 -5.23 -10.70
CA PRO A 98 5.16 -4.04 -10.42
C PRO A 98 4.44 -4.16 -9.07
N VAL A 99 4.44 -3.06 -8.30
CA VAL A 99 3.67 -2.94 -7.06
C VAL A 99 2.48 -2.02 -7.31
N VAL A 100 1.29 -2.51 -7.01
CA VAL A 100 0.03 -1.77 -7.12
C VAL A 100 -0.47 -1.45 -5.73
N ASP A 101 -0.67 -0.17 -5.44
CA ASP A 101 -1.22 0.27 -4.16
C ASP A 101 -2.74 0.28 -4.22
N LEU A 102 -3.39 -0.42 -3.30
CA LEU A 102 -4.82 -0.31 -3.07
C LEU A 102 -5.07 0.54 -1.82
N PRO A 103 -5.85 1.62 -1.92
CA PRO A 103 -6.09 2.49 -0.79
C PRO A 103 -6.91 1.80 0.30
N GLU A 104 -6.66 2.18 1.55
CA GLU A 104 -7.55 1.86 2.66
C GLU A 104 -8.91 2.53 2.44
N VAL A 105 -9.97 1.74 2.38
CA VAL A 105 -11.33 2.24 2.19
C VAL A 105 -12.07 2.21 3.52
N VAL A 106 -12.06 3.34 4.23
CA VAL A 106 -12.78 3.50 5.48
C VAL A 106 -14.24 3.83 5.19
N THR A 107 -15.13 2.87 5.40
CA THR A 107 -16.57 3.06 5.18
C THR A 107 -17.39 2.31 6.22
N ARG A 108 -18.54 2.87 6.61
CA ARG A 108 -19.51 2.17 7.49
C ARG A 108 -20.20 1.00 6.78
N ARG A 109 -20.22 1.00 5.47
CA ARG A 109 -20.89 -0.01 4.65
C ARG A 109 -20.08 -0.23 3.39
N PHE A 110 -19.47 -1.41 3.27
CA PHE A 110 -18.78 -1.79 2.04
C PHE A 110 -19.81 -2.00 0.93
N ALA A 111 -19.79 -1.15 -0.07
CA ALA A 111 -20.77 -1.12 -1.15
C ALA A 111 -20.06 -0.93 -2.50
N LEU A 112 -20.83 -0.89 -3.61
CA LEU A 112 -20.29 -0.73 -4.96
C LEU A 112 -19.38 0.49 -5.13
N THR A 113 -19.62 1.57 -4.39
CA THR A 113 -18.73 2.75 -4.38
C THR A 113 -17.33 2.43 -3.87
N ALA A 114 -17.23 1.60 -2.83
CA ALA A 114 -15.94 1.15 -2.30
C ALA A 114 -15.21 0.24 -3.31
N VAL A 115 -15.95 -0.64 -3.98
CA VAL A 115 -15.41 -1.49 -5.06
C VAL A 115 -14.93 -0.61 -6.22
N GLY A 116 -15.65 0.45 -6.56
CA GLY A 116 -15.25 1.41 -7.60
C GLY A 116 -13.89 2.04 -7.31
N VAL A 117 -13.67 2.52 -6.09
CA VAL A 117 -12.38 3.09 -5.66
C VAL A 117 -11.22 2.10 -5.85
N LEU A 118 -11.43 0.85 -5.47
CA LEU A 118 -10.40 -0.20 -5.64
C LEU A 118 -10.19 -0.56 -7.11
N ALA A 119 -11.25 -0.61 -7.90
CA ALA A 119 -11.18 -0.88 -9.33
C ALA A 119 -10.41 0.23 -10.06
N ASP A 120 -10.66 1.50 -9.73
CA ASP A 120 -9.95 2.64 -10.31
C ASP A 120 -8.44 2.62 -9.95
N ALA A 121 -8.09 2.14 -8.77
CA ALA A 121 -6.70 2.00 -8.35
C ALA A 121 -5.96 0.87 -9.11
N ILE A 122 -6.66 -0.20 -9.48
CA ILE A 122 -6.09 -1.34 -10.23
C ILE A 122 -6.07 -1.08 -11.74
N ALA A 123 -7.03 -0.34 -12.27
CA ALA A 123 -7.21 -0.14 -13.70
C ALA A 123 -5.93 0.27 -14.48
N PRO A 124 -5.07 1.19 -13.98
CA PRO A 124 -3.84 1.55 -14.66
C PRO A 124 -2.85 0.37 -14.80
N ALA A 125 -2.80 -0.52 -13.81
CA ALA A 125 -1.90 -1.68 -13.83
C ALA A 125 -2.36 -2.75 -14.83
N ILE A 126 -3.68 -2.93 -15.00
CA ILE A 126 -4.27 -3.87 -15.95
C ILE A 126 -4.17 -3.31 -17.38
N GLY A 127 -4.37 -1.99 -17.55
CA GLY A 127 -4.35 -1.33 -18.86
C GLY A 127 -2.95 -1.23 -19.49
N ALA A 128 -1.91 -1.16 -18.67
CA ALA A 128 -0.53 -1.08 -19.14
C ALA A 128 -0.05 -2.36 -19.86
N GLU A 129 -0.58 -3.52 -19.49
CA GLU A 129 -0.25 -4.80 -20.16
C GLU A 129 -1.01 -5.00 -21.49
N GLY A 130 -2.19 -4.38 -21.64
CA GLY A 130 -2.98 -4.45 -22.87
C GLY A 130 -2.40 -3.65 -24.04
N ALA A 131 -1.58 -2.65 -23.77
CA ALA A 131 -0.97 -1.76 -24.78
C ALA A 131 0.41 -2.25 -25.30
N ALA A 132 0.96 -3.30 -24.69
CA ALA A 132 2.28 -3.85 -25.05
C ALA A 132 2.22 -5.15 -25.90
N ARG A 133 1.06 -5.44 -26.52
CA ARG A 133 0.89 -6.57 -27.43
C ARG A 133 0.59 -6.15 -28.85
#